data_19626d83c3541805b9bf36515aded8d7
#
_entry.id   19626d83c3541805b9bf36515aded8d7
#
_cell.length_a   1.000
_cell.length_b   1.000
_cell.length_c   1.000
_cell.angle_alpha   90.00
_cell.angle_beta   90.00
_cell.angle_gamma   90.00
#
_symmetry.space_group_name_H-M   'P 1'
#
loop_
_entity.id
_entity.type
_entity.pdbx_description
1 polymer ?
#
loop_
_entity_poly.entity_id
_entity_poly.type
_entity_poly.pdbx_seq_one_letter_code
_entity_poly.pdbx_strand_id
1 'polypeptide(L)'
;MATTDAMFDRVESWLERLPHDGSGPDKDIYLAHGKAQLNEHFQGIIRHSRQTSRFEVGVDMADENGRSKTDDVLVSDWMFGRKRGMLANFVVCTVDQVLMGALNMKHLSLRQLALANKVVVIDECHAYDVYMRQYLNVLLQWLGYWRVPVILLSATLPTSQRNEMIGKYLEGRQLSVT
;
A
#
# COMPACT_ATOMS: atom_id res chain seq x y z
N MET A 1 2.39 11.33 -10.81
CA MET A 1 0.96 11.39 -10.46
C MET A 1 0.12 10.64 -11.47
N ALA A 2 0.08 11.00 -12.74
CA ALA A 2 -0.65 10.23 -13.75
C ALA A 2 -0.32 8.71 -13.75
N THR A 3 0.95 8.37 -13.51
CA THR A 3 1.41 6.97 -13.41
C THR A 3 0.83 6.27 -12.18
N THR A 4 0.74 6.97 -11.04
CA THR A 4 0.18 6.38 -9.80
C THR A 4 -1.32 6.17 -9.90
N ASP A 5 -2.04 7.12 -10.52
CA ASP A 5 -3.48 6.98 -10.79
C ASP A 5 -3.77 5.81 -11.74
N ALA A 6 -3.02 5.72 -12.87
CA ALA A 6 -3.15 4.61 -13.80
C ALA A 6 -2.78 3.24 -13.18
N MET A 7 -1.84 3.22 -12.24
CA MET A 7 -1.50 2.01 -11.50
C MET A 7 -2.63 1.63 -10.54
N PHE A 8 -3.24 2.61 -9.88
CA PHE A 8 -4.39 2.40 -9.01
C PHE A 8 -5.54 1.71 -9.76
N ASP A 9 -5.94 2.25 -10.92
CA ASP A 9 -7.00 1.68 -11.74
C ASP A 9 -6.71 0.24 -12.19
N ARG A 10 -5.43 -0.08 -12.48
CA ARG A 10 -5.00 -1.44 -12.84
C ARG A 10 -5.07 -2.40 -11.66
N VAL A 11 -4.64 -1.96 -10.48
CA VAL A 11 -4.67 -2.80 -9.26
C VAL A 11 -6.12 -3.06 -8.85
N GLU A 12 -6.98 -2.05 -8.91
CA GLU A 12 -8.40 -2.19 -8.64
C GLU A 12 -9.05 -3.20 -9.60
N SER A 13 -8.89 -3.01 -10.92
CA SER A 13 -9.41 -3.95 -11.92
C SER A 13 -8.86 -5.37 -11.77
N TRP A 14 -7.67 -5.53 -11.23
CA TRP A 14 -7.11 -6.84 -10.90
C TRP A 14 -7.77 -7.43 -9.64
N LEU A 15 -7.99 -6.63 -8.60
CA LEU A 15 -8.68 -7.05 -7.38
C LEU A 15 -10.11 -7.51 -7.63
N GLU A 16 -10.84 -6.83 -8.53
CA GLU A 16 -12.20 -7.21 -8.93
C GLU A 16 -12.25 -8.61 -9.57
N ARG A 17 -11.18 -9.00 -10.29
CA ARG A 17 -11.10 -10.31 -10.97
C ARG A 17 -10.64 -11.44 -10.05
N LEU A 18 -10.14 -11.14 -8.86
CA LEU A 18 -9.74 -12.19 -7.92
C LEU A 18 -10.98 -12.93 -7.41
N PRO A 19 -10.96 -14.27 -7.40
CA PRO A 19 -12.06 -15.04 -6.83
C PRO A 19 -12.25 -14.68 -5.37
N HIS A 20 -13.50 -14.56 -4.96
CA HIS A 20 -13.87 -14.34 -3.57
C HIS A 20 -14.29 -15.69 -2.97
N ASP A 21 -13.32 -16.41 -2.41
CA ASP A 21 -13.56 -17.69 -1.73
C ASP A 21 -13.77 -17.55 -0.22
N GLY A 22 -13.83 -16.31 0.28
CA GLY A 22 -13.99 -15.98 1.70
C GLY A 22 -12.77 -16.26 2.57
N SER A 23 -11.68 -16.76 1.99
CA SER A 23 -10.43 -17.08 2.71
C SER A 23 -9.31 -16.06 2.48
N GLY A 24 -9.48 -15.14 1.52
CA GLY A 24 -8.53 -14.10 1.19
C GLY A 24 -8.67 -12.84 2.06
N PRO A 25 -7.68 -11.95 2.03
CA PRO A 25 -7.77 -10.65 2.69
C PRO A 25 -8.89 -9.81 2.05
N ASP A 26 -9.51 -8.95 2.87
CA ASP A 26 -10.46 -7.96 2.37
C ASP A 26 -9.84 -7.15 1.23
N LYS A 27 -10.63 -6.85 0.19
CA LYS A 27 -10.18 -6.10 -0.98
C LYS A 27 -10.08 -4.58 -0.72
N ASP A 28 -9.61 -4.21 0.46
CA ASP A 28 -9.39 -2.80 0.83
C ASP A 28 -8.27 -2.19 0.00
N ILE A 29 -8.57 -1.17 -0.77
CA ILE A 29 -7.58 -0.43 -1.56
C ILE A 29 -7.51 1.04 -1.15
N TYR A 30 -6.32 1.59 -1.11
CA TYR A 30 -6.09 3.00 -0.80
C TYR A 30 -5.10 3.66 -1.76
N LEU A 31 -5.43 4.87 -2.20
CA LEU A 31 -4.58 5.71 -3.03
C LEU A 31 -3.93 6.82 -2.20
N ALA A 32 -2.59 6.80 -2.11
CA ALA A 32 -1.84 7.75 -1.29
C ALA A 32 -0.85 8.58 -2.11
N HIS A 33 -1.28 9.76 -2.54
CA HIS A 33 -0.42 10.81 -3.10
C HIS A 33 -0.99 12.20 -2.80
N GLY A 34 -0.19 13.26 -3.04
CA GLY A 34 -0.56 14.63 -2.66
C GLY A 34 -1.86 15.16 -3.26
N LYS A 35 -2.32 14.58 -4.38
CA LYS A 35 -3.56 14.95 -5.08
C LYS A 35 -4.58 13.80 -5.18
N ALA A 36 -4.48 12.76 -4.36
CA ALA A 36 -5.41 11.63 -4.39
C ALA A 36 -6.89 12.07 -4.25
N GLN A 37 -7.15 13.18 -3.57
CA GLN A 37 -8.48 13.76 -3.43
C GLN A 37 -9.07 14.31 -4.75
N LEU A 38 -8.25 14.51 -5.78
CA LEU A 38 -8.68 14.96 -7.10
C LEU A 38 -8.94 13.79 -8.06
N ASN A 39 -8.63 12.55 -7.66
CA ASN A 39 -8.94 11.36 -8.45
C ASN A 39 -10.42 11.04 -8.27
N GLU A 40 -11.21 11.27 -9.34
CA GLU A 40 -12.67 11.09 -9.32
C GLU A 40 -13.06 9.64 -9.08
N HIS A 41 -12.28 8.69 -9.62
CA HIS A 41 -12.52 7.26 -9.46
C HIS A 41 -12.36 6.84 -7.99
N PHE A 42 -11.23 7.19 -7.36
CA PHE A 42 -11.00 6.95 -5.94
C PHE A 42 -12.07 7.61 -5.05
N GLN A 43 -12.52 8.81 -5.41
CA GLN A 43 -13.63 9.47 -4.70
C GLN A 43 -14.95 8.73 -4.89
N GLY A 44 -15.16 8.09 -6.04
CA GLY A 44 -16.32 7.23 -6.31
C GLY A 44 -16.36 6.04 -5.36
N ILE A 45 -15.24 5.32 -5.22
CA ILE A 45 -15.09 4.17 -4.30
C ILE A 45 -15.35 4.61 -2.85
N ILE A 46 -14.78 5.74 -2.42
CA ILE A 46 -15.01 6.30 -1.08
C ILE A 46 -16.49 6.58 -0.84
N ARG A 47 -17.20 7.18 -1.80
CA ARG A 47 -18.63 7.48 -1.66
C ARG A 47 -19.46 6.21 -1.56
N HIS A 48 -19.17 5.23 -2.41
CA HIS A 48 -19.85 3.93 -2.42
C HIS A 48 -19.64 3.22 -1.07
N SER A 49 -18.41 3.10 -0.61
CA SER A 49 -18.08 2.49 0.70
C SER A 49 -18.81 3.15 1.86
N ARG A 50 -18.91 4.48 1.88
CA ARG A 50 -19.66 5.21 2.92
C ARG A 50 -21.15 4.95 2.88
N GLN A 51 -21.72 4.73 1.71
CA GLN A 51 -23.14 4.40 1.59
C GLN A 51 -23.40 3.00 2.11
N THR A 52 -22.55 2.04 1.76
CA THR A 52 -22.67 0.65 2.20
C THR A 52 -22.52 0.52 3.72
N SER A 53 -21.48 1.14 4.32
CA SER A 53 -21.25 1.11 5.77
C SER A 53 -22.38 1.78 6.57
N ARG A 54 -23.05 2.79 6.03
CA ARG A 54 -24.25 3.38 6.66
C ARG A 54 -25.45 2.47 6.67
N PHE A 55 -25.58 1.59 5.69
CA PHE A 55 -26.64 0.58 5.64
C PHE A 55 -26.40 -0.55 6.65
N GLU A 56 -25.16 -0.98 6.85
CA GLU A 56 -24.82 -2.07 7.78
C GLU A 56 -25.01 -1.65 9.27
N VAL A 57 -24.81 -0.40 9.61
CA VAL A 57 -25.02 0.12 11.00
C VAL A 57 -26.51 0.33 11.34
N GLY A 58 -27.41 0.26 10.36
CA GLY A 58 -28.83 0.60 10.52
C GLY A 58 -29.83 -0.56 10.49
N VAL A 59 -29.41 -1.76 10.16
CA VAL A 59 -30.35 -2.89 9.98
C VAL A 59 -29.78 -4.19 10.52
N ASP A 60 -30.09 -4.50 11.77
CA ASP A 60 -30.18 -5.87 12.29
C ASP A 60 -31.39 -6.55 11.61
N MET A 61 -31.28 -6.86 10.32
CA MET A 61 -32.17 -7.76 9.60
C MET A 61 -31.31 -8.81 8.93
N ALA A 62 -31.10 -9.90 9.63
CA ALA A 62 -30.63 -11.12 9.03
C ALA A 62 -31.66 -11.54 7.97
N ASP A 63 -31.30 -11.34 6.70
CA ASP A 63 -31.99 -12.00 5.61
C ASP A 63 -31.57 -13.47 5.63
N GLU A 64 -32.55 -14.38 5.63
CA GLU A 64 -32.38 -15.83 5.84
C GLU A 64 -31.53 -16.55 4.77
N ASN A 65 -30.87 -15.85 3.87
CA ASN A 65 -30.09 -16.44 2.79
C ASN A 65 -28.56 -16.22 2.84
N GLY A 66 -28.00 -15.69 3.93
CA GLY A 66 -26.55 -15.80 4.22
C GLY A 66 -25.59 -15.33 3.12
N ARG A 67 -26.05 -14.51 2.16
CA ARG A 67 -25.24 -13.93 1.11
C ARG A 67 -24.96 -12.47 1.41
N SER A 68 -23.84 -12.20 2.08
CA SER A 68 -23.24 -10.87 2.02
C SER A 68 -22.86 -10.57 0.56
N LYS A 69 -23.68 -9.74 -0.08
CA LYS A 69 -23.46 -9.26 -1.44
C LYS A 69 -22.57 -8.05 -1.38
N THR A 70 -21.25 -8.21 -1.32
CA THR A 70 -20.35 -7.13 -1.74
C THR A 70 -19.04 -7.73 -2.20
N ASP A 71 -19.00 -8.15 -3.46
CA ASP A 71 -17.77 -8.43 -4.23
C ASP A 71 -17.00 -7.14 -4.58
N ASP A 72 -17.44 -5.99 -4.07
CA ASP A 72 -16.91 -4.69 -4.45
C ASP A 72 -15.60 -4.37 -3.70
N VAL A 73 -14.69 -3.72 -4.40
CA VAL A 73 -13.50 -3.12 -3.81
C VAL A 73 -13.92 -1.98 -2.89
N LEU A 74 -13.63 -2.09 -1.60
CA LEU A 74 -14.09 -1.16 -0.58
C LEU A 74 -12.93 -0.39 0.07
N VAL A 75 -13.24 0.78 0.61
CA VAL A 75 -12.38 1.51 1.53
C VAL A 75 -13.06 1.47 2.90
N SER A 76 -12.46 0.78 3.86
CA SER A 76 -13.03 0.68 5.20
C SER A 76 -13.22 2.04 5.85
N ASP A 77 -14.38 2.27 6.46
CA ASP A 77 -14.78 3.55 7.05
C ASP A 77 -13.80 4.10 8.09
N TRP A 78 -13.19 3.22 8.89
CA TRP A 78 -12.19 3.61 9.89
C TRP A 78 -10.85 4.09 9.26
N MET A 79 -10.63 3.82 7.97
CA MET A 79 -9.46 4.29 7.20
C MET A 79 -9.62 5.71 6.67
N PHE A 80 -10.81 6.32 6.79
CA PHE A 80 -11.05 7.70 6.36
C PHE A 80 -10.28 8.72 7.19
N GLY A 81 -8.99 8.67 7.12
CA GLY A 81 -8.07 9.67 7.65
C GLY A 81 -6.75 9.54 6.92
N ARG A 82 -6.20 10.65 6.45
CA ARG A 82 -4.93 10.69 5.70
C ARG A 82 -3.81 9.83 6.30
N LYS A 83 -3.92 9.49 7.58
CA LYS A 83 -2.88 8.77 8.33
C LYS A 83 -3.13 7.26 8.40
N ARG A 84 -4.37 6.81 8.32
CA ARG A 84 -4.75 5.40 8.48
C ARG A 84 -4.88 4.64 7.16
N GLY A 85 -5.07 5.34 6.05
CA GLY A 85 -5.24 4.71 4.74
C GLY A 85 -4.08 3.81 4.32
N MET A 86 -2.86 4.09 4.77
CA MET A 86 -1.70 3.21 4.54
C MET A 86 -1.82 1.83 5.20
N LEU A 87 -2.78 1.62 6.12
CA LEU A 87 -3.06 0.32 6.75
C LEU A 87 -3.94 -0.57 5.88
N ALA A 88 -4.58 -0.04 4.82
CA ALA A 88 -5.35 -0.85 3.85
C ALA A 88 -4.54 -2.04 3.35
N ASN A 89 -5.20 -3.13 3.01
CA ASN A 89 -4.53 -4.34 2.52
C ASN A 89 -3.75 -4.07 1.23
N PHE A 90 -4.31 -3.26 0.35
CA PHE A 90 -3.67 -2.82 -0.89
C PHE A 90 -3.49 -1.30 -0.88
N VAL A 91 -2.28 -0.85 -1.14
CA VAL A 91 -1.96 0.59 -1.17
C VAL A 91 -1.20 0.89 -2.44
N VAL A 92 -1.71 1.80 -3.25
CA VAL A 92 -1.00 2.41 -4.36
C VAL A 92 -0.58 3.81 -3.96
N CYS A 93 0.70 4.12 -4.03
CA CYS A 93 1.20 5.40 -3.56
C CYS A 93 2.41 5.88 -4.36
N THR A 94 2.73 7.17 -4.23
CA THR A 94 4.02 7.66 -4.69
C THR A 94 5.13 7.20 -3.76
N VAL A 95 6.35 7.05 -4.30
CA VAL A 95 7.52 6.63 -3.53
C VAL A 95 7.77 7.49 -2.29
N ASP A 96 7.50 8.78 -2.34
CA ASP A 96 7.64 9.70 -1.20
C ASP A 96 6.87 9.21 0.04
N GLN A 97 5.66 8.65 -0.17
CA GLN A 97 4.83 8.15 0.93
C GLN A 97 5.49 6.97 1.64
N VAL A 98 6.22 6.13 0.91
CA VAL A 98 6.94 4.98 1.46
C VAL A 98 8.26 5.44 2.09
N LEU A 99 9.01 6.32 1.41
CA LEU A 99 10.28 6.88 1.93
C LEU A 99 10.10 7.64 3.25
N MET A 100 8.92 8.24 3.47
CA MET A 100 8.58 8.83 4.78
C MET A 100 8.60 7.81 5.93
N GLY A 101 8.52 6.52 5.67
CA GLY A 101 8.71 5.45 6.66
C GLY A 101 10.16 5.31 7.16
N ALA A 102 11.13 5.86 6.43
CA ALA A 102 12.54 5.88 6.81
C ALA A 102 12.96 7.19 7.51
N LEU A 103 12.08 8.20 7.53
CA LEU A 103 12.36 9.52 8.10
C LEU A 103 11.83 9.63 9.53
N ASN A 104 12.57 10.33 10.40
CA ASN A 104 12.11 10.63 11.75
C ASN A 104 11.02 11.71 11.73
N MET A 105 9.77 11.28 11.52
CA MET A 105 8.60 12.14 11.37
C MET A 105 7.47 11.80 12.36
N LYS A 106 6.53 12.71 12.53
CA LYS A 106 5.30 12.42 13.28
C LYS A 106 4.59 11.19 12.68
N HIS A 107 4.12 10.29 13.56
CA HIS A 107 3.44 9.04 13.18
C HIS A 107 4.31 8.01 12.43
N LEU A 108 5.62 8.05 12.62
CA LEU A 108 6.55 7.09 12.05
C LEU A 108 6.13 5.64 12.36
N SER A 109 5.79 5.33 13.61
CA SER A 109 5.38 3.98 14.04
C SER A 109 4.18 3.45 13.26
N LEU A 110 3.19 4.31 12.95
CA LEU A 110 2.03 3.91 12.16
C LEU A 110 2.40 3.56 10.71
N ARG A 111 3.31 4.32 10.11
CA ARG A 111 3.82 4.04 8.76
C ARG A 111 4.65 2.76 8.73
N GLN A 112 5.47 2.56 9.71
CA GLN A 112 6.28 1.35 9.87
C GLN A 112 5.38 0.11 10.03
N LEU A 113 4.36 0.21 10.89
CA LEU A 113 3.36 -0.85 11.05
C LEU A 113 2.61 -1.14 9.74
N ALA A 114 2.26 -0.09 8.99
CA ALA A 114 1.59 -0.25 7.70
C ALA A 114 2.44 -0.99 6.67
N LEU A 115 3.76 -0.85 6.71
CA LEU A 115 4.70 -1.53 5.81
C LEU A 115 5.04 -2.95 6.28
N ALA A 116 5.11 -3.19 7.59
CA ALA A 116 5.62 -4.44 8.17
C ALA A 116 4.84 -5.70 7.74
N ASN A 117 3.56 -5.58 7.39
CA ASN A 117 2.69 -6.70 7.01
C ASN A 117 2.36 -6.73 5.51
N LYS A 118 3.16 -6.08 4.66
CA LYS A 118 2.90 -6.02 3.22
C LYS A 118 4.05 -6.60 2.40
N VAL A 119 3.75 -6.88 1.13
CA VAL A 119 4.77 -7.00 0.09
C VAL A 119 4.94 -5.60 -0.51
N VAL A 120 6.16 -5.08 -0.50
CA VAL A 120 6.46 -3.75 -1.04
C VAL A 120 7.00 -3.88 -2.46
N VAL A 121 6.29 -3.30 -3.41
CA VAL A 121 6.71 -3.24 -4.82
C VAL A 121 7.13 -1.80 -5.14
N ILE A 122 8.37 -1.60 -5.55
CA ILE A 122 8.91 -0.29 -5.93
C ILE A 122 9.23 -0.31 -7.41
N ASP A 123 8.48 0.49 -8.17
CA ASP A 123 8.63 0.60 -9.61
C ASP A 123 9.57 1.75 -9.98
N GLU A 124 10.19 1.65 -11.16
CA GLU A 124 11.10 2.65 -11.74
C GLU A 124 12.25 3.06 -10.81
N CYS A 125 12.79 2.12 -10.03
CA CYS A 125 13.82 2.43 -9.03
C CYS A 125 15.13 3.00 -9.63
N HIS A 126 15.31 2.92 -10.95
CA HIS A 126 16.43 3.55 -11.67
C HIS A 126 16.31 5.07 -11.78
N ALA A 127 15.09 5.61 -11.71
CA ALA A 127 14.82 7.03 -11.89
C ALA A 127 15.18 7.89 -10.66
N TYR A 128 15.59 7.27 -9.56
CA TYR A 128 15.88 7.98 -8.32
C TYR A 128 17.27 8.61 -8.36
N ASP A 129 17.31 9.90 -8.03
CA ASP A 129 18.55 10.64 -7.87
C ASP A 129 19.37 10.13 -6.66
N VAL A 130 20.57 10.66 -6.50
CA VAL A 130 21.49 10.27 -5.42
C VAL A 130 20.86 10.48 -4.03
N TYR A 131 20.07 11.54 -3.87
CA TYR A 131 19.44 11.88 -2.60
C TYR A 131 18.31 10.91 -2.26
N MET A 132 17.40 10.66 -3.20
CA MET A 132 16.31 9.69 -3.02
C MET A 132 16.83 8.28 -2.78
N ARG A 133 17.94 7.90 -3.42
CA ARG A 133 18.58 6.57 -3.19
C ARG A 133 19.07 6.39 -1.76
N GLN A 134 19.57 7.43 -1.11
CA GLN A 134 19.97 7.35 0.30
C GLN A 134 18.79 7.00 1.20
N TYR A 135 17.63 7.64 0.99
CA TYR A 135 16.41 7.29 1.72
C TYR A 135 15.89 5.90 1.39
N LEU A 136 15.96 5.51 0.12
CA LEU A 136 15.60 4.15 -0.29
C LEU A 136 16.49 3.10 0.40
N ASN A 137 17.78 3.34 0.49
CA ASN A 137 18.71 2.44 1.18
C ASN A 137 18.37 2.29 2.67
N VAL A 138 18.04 3.38 3.35
CA VAL A 138 17.58 3.34 4.76
C VAL A 138 16.24 2.60 4.86
N LEU A 139 15.31 2.85 3.95
CA LEU A 139 14.03 2.13 3.90
C LEU A 139 14.24 0.64 3.70
N LEU A 140 15.09 0.23 2.74
CA LEU A 140 15.40 -1.18 2.48
C LEU A 140 15.99 -1.87 3.71
N GLN A 141 16.85 -1.19 4.47
CA GLN A 141 17.38 -1.72 5.72
C GLN A 141 16.26 -1.96 6.75
N TRP A 142 15.32 -1.03 6.92
CA TRP A 142 14.15 -1.24 7.78
C TRP A 142 13.25 -2.37 7.30
N LEU A 143 12.95 -2.43 5.99
CA LEU A 143 12.16 -3.50 5.40
C LEU A 143 12.83 -4.87 5.60
N GLY A 144 14.15 -4.92 5.48
CA GLY A 144 14.94 -6.11 5.80
C GLY A 144 14.82 -6.50 7.27
N TYR A 145 14.93 -5.55 8.18
CA TYR A 145 14.78 -5.76 9.62
C TYR A 145 13.41 -6.36 9.98
N TRP A 146 12.33 -5.86 9.38
CA TRP A 146 10.97 -6.40 9.55
C TRP A 146 10.70 -7.64 8.71
N ARG A 147 11.65 -8.10 7.89
CA ARG A 147 11.49 -9.24 6.98
C ARG A 147 10.38 -9.07 5.95
N VAL A 148 10.08 -7.83 5.58
CA VAL A 148 9.10 -7.49 4.56
C VAL A 148 9.62 -7.90 3.19
N PRO A 149 8.87 -8.69 2.41
CA PRO A 149 9.24 -8.99 1.03
C PRO A 149 9.28 -7.72 0.18
N VAL A 150 10.34 -7.53 -0.60
CA VAL A 150 10.51 -6.37 -1.47
C VAL A 150 10.75 -6.81 -2.91
N ILE A 151 10.04 -6.19 -3.84
CA ILE A 151 10.21 -6.36 -5.29
C ILE A 151 10.64 -5.00 -5.86
N LEU A 152 11.81 -4.95 -6.48
CA LEU A 152 12.31 -3.76 -7.17
C LEU A 152 12.15 -3.98 -8.68
N LEU A 153 11.41 -3.08 -9.32
CA LEU A 153 11.20 -3.08 -10.77
C LEU A 153 12.01 -1.94 -11.39
N SER A 154 12.69 -2.26 -12.49
CA SER A 154 13.54 -1.28 -13.17
C SER A 154 13.80 -1.72 -14.61
N ALA A 155 13.70 -0.79 -15.55
CA ALA A 155 14.07 -1.04 -16.93
C ALA A 155 15.60 -1.21 -17.09
N THR A 156 16.37 -0.38 -16.38
CA THR A 156 17.84 -0.37 -16.42
C THR A 156 18.39 -0.08 -15.04
N LEU A 157 19.03 -1.05 -14.40
CA LEU A 157 19.64 -0.85 -13.10
C LEU A 157 21.12 -1.30 -13.14
N PRO A 158 22.08 -0.38 -12.96
CA PRO A 158 23.49 -0.73 -12.88
C PRO A 158 23.75 -1.77 -11.80
N THR A 159 24.62 -2.73 -12.08
CA THR A 159 24.93 -3.84 -11.16
C THR A 159 25.40 -3.33 -9.78
N SER A 160 26.17 -2.24 -9.75
CA SER A 160 26.63 -1.64 -8.49
C SER A 160 25.45 -1.15 -7.64
N GLN A 161 24.49 -0.46 -8.23
CA GLN A 161 23.31 0.04 -7.52
C GLN A 161 22.41 -1.12 -7.05
N ARG A 162 22.22 -2.12 -7.91
CA ARG A 162 21.48 -3.33 -7.52
C ARG A 162 22.12 -4.01 -6.31
N ASN A 163 23.44 -4.20 -6.34
CA ASN A 163 24.16 -4.86 -5.25
C ASN A 163 24.11 -4.03 -3.96
N GLU A 164 24.18 -2.70 -4.06
CA GLU A 164 24.00 -1.79 -2.93
C GLU A 164 22.64 -1.94 -2.28
N MET A 165 21.54 -1.90 -3.06
CA MET A 165 20.17 -2.03 -2.56
C MET A 165 19.94 -3.40 -1.90
N ILE A 166 20.41 -4.48 -2.53
CA ILE A 166 20.34 -5.83 -1.95
C ILE A 166 21.14 -5.90 -0.66
N GLY A 167 22.36 -5.33 -0.64
CA GLY A 167 23.22 -5.28 0.54
C GLY A 167 22.51 -4.61 1.71
N LYS A 168 21.88 -3.45 1.49
CA LYS A 168 21.15 -2.72 2.53
C LYS A 168 19.97 -3.51 3.11
N TYR A 169 19.22 -4.20 2.26
CA TYR A 169 18.15 -5.08 2.72
C TYR A 169 18.68 -6.25 3.56
N LEU A 170 19.76 -6.87 3.14
CA LEU A 170 20.38 -7.99 3.86
C LEU A 170 21.01 -7.54 5.19
N GLU A 171 21.64 -6.36 5.25
CA GLU A 171 22.11 -5.76 6.51
C GLU A 171 20.95 -5.66 7.52
N GLY A 172 19.78 -5.17 7.10
CA GLY A 172 18.61 -5.10 7.95
C GLY A 172 18.16 -6.47 8.44
N ARG A 173 18.14 -7.48 7.57
CA ARG A 173 17.78 -8.85 7.94
C ARG A 173 18.70 -9.46 9.00
N GLN A 174 20.00 -9.17 8.95
CA GLN A 174 20.97 -9.64 9.94
C GLN A 174 20.70 -9.04 11.32
N LEU A 175 20.34 -7.74 11.38
CA LEU A 175 20.01 -7.07 12.65
C LEU A 175 18.77 -7.65 13.34
N SER A 176 17.86 -8.30 12.60
CA SER A 176 16.64 -8.90 13.16
C SER A 176 16.87 -10.26 13.83
N VAL A 177 18.08 -10.82 13.78
CA VAL A 177 18.42 -12.16 14.29
C VAL A 177 19.16 -12.08 15.63
N THR A 178 19.64 -10.88 15.99
CA THR A 178 20.27 -10.59 17.28
C THR A 178 19.25 -10.08 18.28
#